data_98af22c1dcc1168229985e17a1b09a7c
#
_entry.id   98af22c1dcc1168229985e17a1b09a7c
#
_cell.length_a   1.000
_cell.length_b   1.000
_cell.length_c   1.000
_cell.angle_alpha   90.00
_cell.angle_beta   90.00
_cell.angle_gamma   90.00
#
_symmetry.space_group_name_H-M   'P 1'
#
loop_
_entity.id
_entity.type
_entity.pdbx_description
1 polymer ?
#
loop_
_entity_poly.entity_id
_entity_poly.type
_entity_poly.pdbx_seq_one_letter_code
_entity_poly.pdbx_strand_id
1 'polypeptide(L)'
;MSLSKPPLSLYIHLPWCEVQCPYCDFSITTEPVKQNDQKLAHAIAQDLEDSAALIDGREFSSVYFGGGTPSLASAEAIAIILDAVKQNPLSKEMEITFEMNPRDVSANKLTDLSALGINRYSLGVQSYNDPELKGLGRNHDKASGIEATNLLKGMNSTIDLIYGTEYQTATSFQETLEQFIDSQTNHLSLYQLTIEPNTIFYKKELKLPNEDQIEGMERLARQMLESNGYQQYEVSSWSRPGFESRHNLNYWQFGDFLGLGPGAHSKITVGPEITRFRKIKPLNGYIAKQTIADHTIIQGEELDMDLAMNLLRIKDGILPDHLGVELPKSFLKKYQLGVKEGLLLEDKIGATARGYQYLNETIKLFF
;
A
#
# COMPACT_ATOMS: atom_id res chain seq x y z
N MET A 1 -14.23 -29.95 -4.89
CA MET A 1 -13.45 -29.47 -3.71
C MET A 1 -13.86 -28.03 -3.48
N SER A 2 -14.26 -27.67 -2.27
CA SER A 2 -14.52 -26.26 -1.93
C SER A 2 -13.19 -25.54 -2.02
N LEU A 3 -13.07 -24.56 -2.92
CA LEU A 3 -11.94 -23.62 -2.95
C LEU A 3 -11.79 -23.03 -1.54
N SER A 4 -10.60 -23.09 -0.98
CA SER A 4 -10.32 -22.33 0.24
C SER A 4 -10.54 -20.86 -0.09
N LYS A 5 -11.34 -20.15 0.74
CA LYS A 5 -11.55 -18.71 0.55
C LYS A 5 -10.20 -18.00 0.61
N PRO A 6 -9.96 -16.97 -0.24
CA PRO A 6 -8.73 -16.18 -0.17
C PRO A 6 -8.52 -15.62 1.25
N PRO A 7 -7.25 -15.42 1.68
CA PRO A 7 -6.95 -14.67 2.89
C PRO A 7 -7.63 -13.31 2.86
N LEU A 8 -8.09 -12.82 4.02
CA LEU A 8 -8.81 -11.55 4.12
C LEU A 8 -7.98 -10.54 4.91
N SER A 9 -7.79 -9.37 4.33
CA SER A 9 -7.20 -8.20 4.98
C SER A 9 -8.23 -7.10 5.19
N LEU A 10 -8.00 -6.23 6.18
CA LEU A 10 -8.84 -5.08 6.46
C LEU A 10 -8.05 -3.79 6.17
N TYR A 11 -8.61 -2.91 5.34
CA TYR A 11 -8.08 -1.58 5.07
C TYR A 11 -9.00 -0.51 5.67
N ILE A 12 -8.46 0.35 6.53
CA ILE A 12 -9.17 1.45 7.17
C ILE A 12 -8.70 2.75 6.55
N HIS A 13 -9.60 3.45 5.88
CA HIS A 13 -9.32 4.73 5.24
C HIS A 13 -9.65 5.89 6.16
N LEU A 14 -8.63 6.60 6.63
CA LEU A 14 -8.76 7.84 7.39
C LEU A 14 -8.38 9.02 6.49
N PRO A 15 -9.35 9.89 6.11
CA PRO A 15 -9.15 10.79 4.97
C PRO A 15 -8.42 12.08 5.28
N TRP A 16 -8.07 12.36 6.54
CA TRP A 16 -7.55 13.67 6.93
C TRP A 16 -6.11 13.90 6.50
N CYS A 17 -5.83 15.10 5.99
CA CYS A 17 -4.50 15.63 5.78
C CYS A 17 -4.43 17.09 6.23
N GLU A 18 -3.30 17.52 6.79
CA GLU A 18 -3.06 18.95 7.05
C GLU A 18 -2.94 19.75 5.74
N VAL A 19 -2.29 19.15 4.74
CA VAL A 19 -2.06 19.74 3.41
C VAL A 19 -2.25 18.66 2.36
N GLN A 20 -2.88 19.02 1.24
CA GLN A 20 -2.95 18.13 0.07
C GLN A 20 -1.65 18.23 -0.72
N CYS A 21 -0.91 17.14 -0.79
CA CYS A 21 0.28 17.03 -1.62
C CYS A 21 -0.10 17.11 -3.11
N PRO A 22 0.66 17.86 -3.96
CA PRO A 22 0.28 18.10 -5.34
C PRO A 22 0.31 16.87 -6.26
N TYR A 23 0.93 15.77 -5.84
CA TYR A 23 0.98 14.49 -6.54
C TYR A 23 -0.11 13.50 -6.10
N CYS A 24 -0.78 13.77 -4.97
CA CYS A 24 -1.68 12.81 -4.32
C CYS A 24 -3.07 12.79 -4.99
N ASP A 25 -3.52 11.60 -5.37
CA ASP A 25 -4.85 11.31 -5.94
C ASP A 25 -5.82 10.64 -4.94
N PHE A 26 -5.39 10.44 -3.70
CA PHE A 26 -6.18 9.77 -2.68
C PHE A 26 -7.43 10.58 -2.28
N SER A 27 -8.44 9.87 -1.77
CA SER A 27 -9.66 10.48 -1.23
C SER A 27 -9.36 11.14 0.12
N ILE A 28 -8.92 12.40 0.10
CA ILE A 28 -8.53 13.12 1.30
C ILE A 28 -9.42 14.34 1.57
N THR A 29 -9.38 14.82 2.81
CA THR A 29 -9.97 16.10 3.22
C THR A 29 -9.02 16.86 4.13
N THR A 30 -9.04 18.20 3.99
CA THR A 30 -8.33 19.12 4.89
C THR A 30 -9.25 19.73 5.96
N GLU A 31 -10.47 19.19 6.11
CA GLU A 31 -11.36 19.60 7.20
C GLU A 31 -10.75 19.28 8.57
N PRO A 32 -11.05 20.07 9.61
CA PRO A 32 -10.51 19.82 10.95
C PRO A 32 -10.93 18.44 11.51
N VAL A 33 -9.96 17.67 11.97
CA VAL A 33 -10.12 16.30 12.51
C VAL A 33 -11.03 16.29 13.73
N LYS A 34 -10.79 17.19 14.69
CA LYS A 34 -11.38 17.19 16.04
C LYS A 34 -12.92 17.17 16.14
N GLN A 35 -13.61 17.46 15.06
CA GLN A 35 -15.10 17.46 15.09
C GLN A 35 -15.68 16.15 14.58
N ASN A 36 -14.93 15.32 13.86
CA ASN A 36 -15.46 14.19 13.12
C ASN A 36 -14.73 12.86 13.31
N ASP A 37 -13.58 12.81 14.00
CA ASP A 37 -12.79 11.58 14.11
C ASP A 37 -13.52 10.44 14.85
N GLN A 38 -14.11 10.72 16.02
CA GLN A 38 -14.90 9.73 16.74
C GLN A 38 -16.19 9.36 16.01
N LYS A 39 -16.83 10.32 15.31
CA LYS A 39 -18.02 10.02 14.48
C LYS A 39 -17.66 9.10 13.32
N LEU A 40 -16.53 9.36 12.66
CA LEU A 40 -16.03 8.47 11.61
C LEU A 40 -15.64 7.11 12.18
N ALA A 41 -15.00 7.06 13.35
CA ALA A 41 -14.63 5.80 14.00
C ALA A 41 -15.86 4.93 14.30
N HIS A 42 -16.94 5.51 14.83
CA HIS A 42 -18.21 4.79 15.04
C HIS A 42 -18.85 4.37 13.72
N ALA A 43 -18.80 5.21 12.68
CA ALA A 43 -19.31 4.84 11.36
C ALA A 43 -18.54 3.68 10.73
N ILE A 44 -17.20 3.65 10.89
CA ILE A 44 -16.35 2.53 10.45
C ILE A 44 -16.66 1.26 11.25
N ALA A 45 -16.85 1.36 12.57
CA ALA A 45 -17.21 0.23 13.41
C ALA A 45 -18.56 -0.37 12.98
N GLN A 46 -19.56 0.48 12.71
CA GLN A 46 -20.86 0.04 12.19
C GLN A 46 -20.74 -0.60 10.80
N ASP A 47 -19.96 0.00 9.89
CA ASP A 47 -19.71 -0.55 8.54
C ASP A 47 -19.04 -1.92 8.59
N LEU A 48 -18.15 -2.13 9.57
CA LEU A 48 -17.53 -3.44 9.82
C LEU A 48 -18.57 -4.48 10.26
N GLU A 49 -19.46 -4.11 11.19
CA GLU A 49 -20.55 -4.97 11.64
C GLU A 49 -21.51 -5.32 10.49
N ASP A 50 -21.93 -4.34 9.70
CA ASP A 50 -22.79 -4.50 8.52
C ASP A 50 -22.13 -5.38 7.44
N SER A 51 -20.79 -5.48 7.43
CA SER A 51 -20.02 -6.29 6.49
C SER A 51 -19.84 -7.76 6.92
N ALA A 52 -20.46 -8.20 8.01
CA ALA A 52 -20.30 -9.56 8.56
C ALA A 52 -20.53 -10.68 7.52
N ALA A 53 -21.50 -10.51 6.62
CA ALA A 53 -21.77 -11.45 5.53
C ALA A 53 -20.63 -11.55 4.50
N LEU A 54 -19.88 -10.46 4.27
CA LEU A 54 -18.73 -10.43 3.38
C LEU A 54 -17.49 -11.05 4.03
N ILE A 55 -17.36 -10.90 5.34
CA ILE A 55 -16.29 -11.51 6.15
C ILE A 55 -16.51 -13.03 6.20
N ASP A 56 -17.76 -13.47 6.39
CA ASP A 56 -18.19 -14.88 6.36
C ASP A 56 -17.33 -15.76 7.28
N GLY A 57 -17.07 -15.27 8.50
CA GLY A 57 -16.32 -15.98 9.55
C GLY A 57 -14.81 -16.15 9.28
N ARG A 58 -14.25 -15.52 8.24
CA ARG A 58 -12.81 -15.55 7.96
C ARG A 58 -12.03 -14.74 8.99
N GLU A 59 -10.81 -15.18 9.27
CA GLU A 59 -9.86 -14.41 10.08
C GLU A 59 -9.25 -13.26 9.27
N PHE A 60 -9.09 -12.09 9.89
CA PHE A 60 -8.26 -11.04 9.32
C PHE A 60 -6.77 -11.39 9.47
N SER A 61 -6.05 -11.40 8.36
CA SER A 61 -4.60 -11.61 8.33
C SER A 61 -3.81 -10.35 8.61
N SER A 62 -4.37 -9.19 8.26
CA SER A 62 -3.78 -7.87 8.53
C SER A 62 -4.85 -6.79 8.62
N VAL A 63 -4.52 -5.72 9.33
CA VAL A 63 -5.28 -4.46 9.37
C VAL A 63 -4.33 -3.33 8.99
N TYR A 64 -4.75 -2.47 8.09
CA TYR A 64 -3.95 -1.34 7.61
C TYR A 64 -4.72 -0.04 7.73
N PHE A 65 -4.21 0.89 8.52
CA PHE A 65 -4.72 2.25 8.63
C PHE A 65 -3.96 3.15 7.67
N GLY A 66 -4.64 3.63 6.64
CA GLY A 66 -4.04 4.45 5.58
C GLY A 66 -4.99 5.52 5.06
N GLY A 67 -4.63 6.08 3.90
CA GLY A 67 -5.44 7.01 3.13
C GLY A 67 -4.92 8.43 3.09
N GLY A 68 -5.33 9.28 4.01
CA GLY A 68 -4.76 10.63 4.20
C GLY A 68 -3.53 10.58 5.10
N THR A 69 -3.73 10.93 6.35
CA THR A 69 -2.70 10.92 7.40
C THR A 69 -3.34 10.35 8.67
N PRO A 70 -3.37 9.02 8.85
CA PRO A 70 -4.00 8.38 10.01
C PRO A 70 -3.49 8.90 11.35
N SER A 71 -2.23 9.33 11.42
CA SER A 71 -1.62 9.92 12.62
C SER A 71 -2.27 11.22 13.12
N LEU A 72 -3.17 11.83 12.35
CA LEU A 72 -3.98 12.96 12.79
C LEU A 72 -5.19 12.56 13.64
N ALA A 73 -5.64 11.30 13.55
CA ALA A 73 -6.75 10.81 14.38
C ALA A 73 -6.35 10.68 15.85
N SER A 74 -7.33 10.82 16.75
CA SER A 74 -7.12 10.63 18.20
C SER A 74 -6.94 9.14 18.55
N ALA A 75 -6.25 8.87 19.65
CA ALA A 75 -6.09 7.51 20.15
C ALA A 75 -7.45 6.88 20.48
N GLU A 76 -8.42 7.67 20.97
CA GLU A 76 -9.78 7.24 21.25
C GLU A 76 -10.51 6.77 19.97
N ALA A 77 -10.36 7.51 18.86
CA ALA A 77 -10.96 7.12 17.59
C ALA A 77 -10.36 5.79 17.07
N ILE A 78 -9.04 5.64 17.19
CA ILE A 78 -8.35 4.39 16.79
C ILE A 78 -8.80 3.23 17.70
N ALA A 79 -8.94 3.47 19.01
CA ALA A 79 -9.42 2.46 19.97
C ALA A 79 -10.83 1.96 19.60
N ILE A 80 -11.77 2.86 19.28
CA ILE A 80 -13.14 2.50 18.83
C ILE A 80 -13.09 1.53 17.65
N ILE A 81 -12.28 1.84 16.64
CA ILE A 81 -12.16 1.00 15.45
C ILE A 81 -11.53 -0.35 15.80
N LEU A 82 -10.41 -0.36 16.54
CA LEU A 82 -9.73 -1.60 16.91
C LEU A 82 -10.58 -2.49 17.83
N ASP A 83 -11.40 -1.91 18.69
CA ASP A 83 -12.32 -2.70 19.53
C ASP A 83 -13.40 -3.38 18.68
N ALA A 84 -13.90 -2.73 17.63
CA ALA A 84 -14.80 -3.39 16.66
C ALA A 84 -14.07 -4.50 15.87
N VAL A 85 -12.82 -4.27 15.47
CA VAL A 85 -11.99 -5.28 14.78
C VAL A 85 -11.80 -6.52 15.65
N LYS A 86 -11.53 -6.35 16.94
CA LYS A 86 -11.32 -7.44 17.91
C LYS A 86 -12.56 -8.33 18.15
N GLN A 87 -13.75 -7.90 17.73
CA GLN A 87 -14.96 -8.74 17.77
C GLN A 87 -15.00 -9.81 16.65
N ASN A 88 -14.06 -9.73 15.70
CA ASN A 88 -13.97 -10.66 14.58
C ASN A 88 -12.83 -11.66 14.80
N PRO A 89 -12.82 -12.81 14.11
CA PRO A 89 -11.67 -13.71 14.11
C PRO A 89 -10.41 -13.02 13.61
N LEU A 90 -9.31 -13.18 14.34
CA LEU A 90 -8.02 -12.58 14.06
C LEU A 90 -6.95 -13.65 13.95
N SER A 91 -6.06 -13.52 12.96
CA SER A 91 -4.86 -14.36 12.86
C SER A 91 -3.96 -14.17 14.10
N LYS A 92 -3.31 -15.26 14.55
CA LYS A 92 -2.38 -15.21 15.70
C LYS A 92 -1.21 -14.24 15.48
N GLU A 93 -0.82 -14.06 14.25
CA GLU A 93 0.30 -13.19 13.86
C GLU A 93 -0.20 -11.97 13.05
N MET A 94 -1.34 -11.41 13.44
CA MET A 94 -1.93 -10.29 12.73
C MET A 94 -0.99 -9.08 12.67
N GLU A 95 -0.77 -8.58 11.47
CA GLU A 95 -0.07 -7.31 11.24
C GLU A 95 -1.08 -6.17 11.33
N ILE A 96 -0.81 -5.18 12.19
CA ILE A 96 -1.59 -3.94 12.25
C ILE A 96 -0.66 -2.79 11.90
N THR A 97 -0.79 -2.30 10.66
CA THR A 97 0.01 -1.21 10.12
C THR A 97 -0.69 0.14 10.30
N PHE A 98 0.09 1.17 10.63
CA PHE A 98 -0.40 2.53 10.82
C PHE A 98 0.49 3.54 10.09
N GLU A 99 -0.10 4.30 9.13
CA GLU A 99 0.61 5.35 8.40
C GLU A 99 0.76 6.62 9.23
N MET A 100 1.93 7.24 9.13
CA MET A 100 2.29 8.45 9.88
C MET A 100 3.00 9.48 9.00
N ASN A 101 2.77 10.76 9.29
CA ASN A 101 3.59 11.84 8.78
C ASN A 101 4.75 12.10 9.77
N PRO A 102 5.97 12.43 9.32
CA PRO A 102 7.11 12.72 10.20
C PRO A 102 6.81 13.74 11.30
N ARG A 103 6.00 14.76 11.04
CA ARG A 103 5.63 15.79 12.03
C ARG A 103 4.75 15.28 13.17
N ASP A 104 4.07 14.16 12.97
CA ASP A 104 3.12 13.61 13.94
C ASP A 104 3.74 12.55 14.83
N VAL A 105 4.99 12.14 14.56
CA VAL A 105 5.69 11.11 15.35
C VAL A 105 6.20 11.69 16.65
N SER A 106 5.88 11.04 17.75
CA SER A 106 6.44 11.32 19.06
C SER A 106 6.50 10.03 19.89
N ALA A 107 7.40 9.98 20.88
CA ALA A 107 7.54 8.81 21.76
C ALA A 107 6.21 8.45 22.47
N ASN A 108 5.46 9.47 22.94
CA ASN A 108 4.16 9.26 23.57
C ASN A 108 3.15 8.66 22.60
N LYS A 109 3.04 9.21 21.38
CA LYS A 109 2.12 8.68 20.35
C LYS A 109 2.46 7.23 19.99
N LEU A 110 3.73 6.90 19.82
CA LEU A 110 4.16 5.52 19.54
C LEU A 110 3.81 4.58 20.69
N THR A 111 3.96 5.04 21.94
CA THR A 111 3.57 4.28 23.14
C THR A 111 2.06 4.02 23.14
N ASP A 112 1.25 5.05 22.91
CA ASP A 112 -0.20 4.94 22.90
C ASP A 112 -0.69 4.01 21.78
N LEU A 113 -0.16 4.15 20.57
CA LEU A 113 -0.50 3.30 19.43
C LEU A 113 -0.08 1.83 19.65
N SER A 114 1.12 1.60 20.22
CA SER A 114 1.57 0.25 20.57
C SER A 114 0.68 -0.38 21.62
N ALA A 115 0.22 0.39 22.62
CA ALA A 115 -0.71 -0.10 23.66
C ALA A 115 -2.08 -0.50 23.09
N LEU A 116 -2.51 0.11 21.97
CA LEU A 116 -3.72 -0.29 21.25
C LEU A 116 -3.52 -1.56 20.40
N GLY A 117 -2.28 -2.00 20.21
CA GLY A 117 -1.92 -3.21 19.46
C GLY A 117 -1.36 -2.97 18.06
N ILE A 118 -1.09 -1.71 17.70
CA ILE A 118 -0.39 -1.40 16.44
C ILE A 118 1.04 -1.94 16.55
N ASN A 119 1.46 -2.74 15.56
CA ASN A 119 2.73 -3.46 15.61
C ASN A 119 3.60 -3.23 14.35
N ARG A 120 3.14 -2.37 13.42
CA ARG A 120 3.90 -1.92 12.25
C ARG A 120 3.60 -0.45 11.97
N TYR A 121 4.62 0.33 11.63
CA TYR A 121 4.50 1.76 11.36
C TYR A 121 5.00 2.07 9.95
N SER A 122 4.23 2.82 9.14
CA SER A 122 4.66 3.32 7.84
C SER A 122 4.86 4.82 7.91
N LEU A 123 6.08 5.28 7.62
CA LEU A 123 6.47 6.67 7.76
C LEU A 123 6.67 7.30 6.38
N GLY A 124 5.77 8.19 5.99
CA GLY A 124 5.81 8.91 4.72
C GLY A 124 6.86 10.01 4.70
N VAL A 125 8.15 9.67 4.62
CA VAL A 125 9.25 10.64 4.56
C VAL A 125 9.38 11.25 3.15
N GLN A 126 9.26 10.45 2.12
CA GLN A 126 9.32 10.74 0.70
C GLN A 126 10.73 11.13 0.20
N SER A 127 11.50 11.93 0.92
CA SER A 127 12.91 12.26 0.65
C SER A 127 13.59 12.77 1.92
N TYR A 128 14.93 12.69 1.98
CA TYR A 128 15.76 13.37 2.97
C TYR A 128 16.49 14.58 2.36
N ASN A 129 15.85 15.25 1.39
CA ASN A 129 16.38 16.44 0.71
C ASN A 129 15.32 17.55 0.70
N ASP A 130 15.61 18.71 1.32
CA ASP A 130 14.64 19.80 1.49
C ASP A 130 14.10 20.40 0.17
N PRO A 131 14.91 20.61 -0.88
CA PRO A 131 14.41 21.00 -2.20
C PRO A 131 13.39 20.00 -2.78
N GLU A 132 13.63 18.69 -2.66
CA GLU A 132 12.72 17.64 -3.14
C GLU A 132 11.43 17.61 -2.32
N LEU A 133 11.52 17.67 -0.99
CA LEU A 133 10.36 17.75 -0.09
C LEU A 133 9.49 18.97 -0.41
N LYS A 134 10.10 20.13 -0.63
CA LYS A 134 9.40 21.35 -1.04
C LYS A 134 8.74 21.18 -2.40
N GLY A 135 9.43 20.57 -3.36
CA GLY A 135 8.89 20.25 -4.69
C GLY A 135 7.66 19.34 -4.60
N LEU A 136 7.72 18.33 -3.74
CA LEU A 136 6.62 17.41 -3.44
C LEU A 136 5.48 18.05 -2.60
N GLY A 137 5.62 19.30 -2.15
CA GLY A 137 4.63 19.97 -1.31
C GLY A 137 4.50 19.37 0.09
N ARG A 138 5.58 18.78 0.60
CA ARG A 138 5.60 18.22 1.97
C ARG A 138 5.65 19.33 3.02
N ASN A 139 5.01 19.09 4.16
CA ASN A 139 4.94 20.01 5.29
C ASN A 139 6.01 19.74 6.36
N HIS A 140 6.93 18.81 6.13
CA HIS A 140 8.09 18.53 6.97
C HIS A 140 9.38 18.75 6.19
N ASP A 141 10.50 18.87 6.90
CA ASP A 141 11.85 19.04 6.38
C ASP A 141 12.71 17.77 6.64
N LYS A 142 13.93 17.78 6.10
CA LYS A 142 14.93 16.71 6.30
C LYS A 142 15.15 16.40 7.78
N ALA A 143 15.26 17.42 8.63
CA ALA A 143 15.56 17.24 10.05
C ALA A 143 14.40 16.49 10.76
N SER A 144 13.17 16.90 10.51
CA SER A 144 11.96 16.23 11.03
C SER A 144 11.85 14.78 10.52
N GLY A 145 12.20 14.55 9.24
CA GLY A 145 12.23 13.20 8.67
C GLY A 145 13.22 12.29 9.39
N ILE A 146 14.44 12.77 9.65
CA ILE A 146 15.48 12.02 10.37
C ILE A 146 15.07 11.77 11.83
N GLU A 147 14.55 12.78 12.52
CA GLU A 147 14.09 12.63 13.91
C GLU A 147 12.99 11.58 14.03
N ALA A 148 11.97 11.64 13.18
CA ALA A 148 10.87 10.68 13.16
C ALA A 148 11.36 9.26 12.84
N THR A 149 12.28 9.10 11.89
CA THR A 149 12.89 7.82 11.55
C THR A 149 13.66 7.24 12.75
N ASN A 150 14.41 8.07 13.49
CA ASN A 150 15.16 7.66 14.67
C ASN A 150 14.24 7.21 15.82
N LEU A 151 13.06 7.82 15.97
CA LEU A 151 12.06 7.39 16.98
C LEU A 151 11.50 5.99 16.69
N LEU A 152 11.50 5.55 15.43
CA LEU A 152 11.05 4.23 15.02
C LEU A 152 12.14 3.14 15.09
N LYS A 153 13.37 3.50 15.48
CA LYS A 153 14.50 2.56 15.52
C LYS A 153 14.19 1.36 16.43
N GLY A 154 14.37 0.16 15.89
CA GLY A 154 14.08 -1.10 16.59
C GLY A 154 12.61 -1.53 16.58
N MET A 155 11.72 -0.72 16.01
CA MET A 155 10.32 -1.09 15.77
C MET A 155 10.17 -1.72 14.39
N ASN A 156 9.12 -2.51 14.18
CA ASN A 156 8.75 -2.95 12.84
C ASN A 156 8.20 -1.75 12.08
N SER A 157 8.98 -1.22 11.13
CA SER A 157 8.63 0.02 10.44
C SER A 157 9.05 0.01 8.98
N THR A 158 8.35 0.81 8.21
CA THR A 158 8.58 1.11 6.81
C THR A 158 8.93 2.59 6.67
N ILE A 159 9.91 2.90 5.84
CA ILE A 159 10.09 4.26 5.32
C ILE A 159 9.57 4.30 3.89
N ASP A 160 8.71 5.26 3.59
CA ASP A 160 8.21 5.47 2.23
C ASP A 160 9.00 6.61 1.59
N LEU A 161 9.63 6.32 0.44
CA LEU A 161 10.41 7.27 -0.36
C LEU A 161 9.86 7.36 -1.78
N ILE A 162 10.05 8.51 -2.41
CA ILE A 162 9.70 8.75 -3.81
C ILE A 162 10.96 9.15 -4.58
N TYR A 163 11.23 8.49 -5.70
CA TYR A 163 12.29 8.86 -6.63
C TYR A 163 11.74 9.34 -7.96
N GLY A 164 12.61 9.95 -8.78
CA GLY A 164 12.21 10.55 -10.05
C GLY A 164 11.46 11.87 -9.87
N THR A 165 11.72 12.59 -8.78
CA THR A 165 11.05 13.86 -8.46
C THR A 165 11.74 15.05 -9.14
N GLU A 166 11.02 16.18 -9.26
CA GLU A 166 11.63 17.46 -9.63
C GLU A 166 12.71 17.82 -8.59
N TYR A 167 13.82 18.41 -9.04
CA TYR A 167 15.02 18.73 -8.23
C TYR A 167 15.88 17.55 -7.79
N GLN A 168 15.45 16.30 -8.03
CA GLN A 168 16.24 15.14 -7.65
C GLN A 168 17.38 14.90 -8.63
N THR A 169 18.56 14.64 -8.09
CA THR A 169 19.77 14.25 -8.81
C THR A 169 20.21 12.86 -8.37
N ALA A 170 21.08 12.19 -9.13
CA ALA A 170 21.66 10.92 -8.70
C ALA A 170 22.37 11.02 -7.34
N THR A 171 23.03 12.15 -7.07
CA THR A 171 23.72 12.41 -5.79
C THR A 171 22.73 12.55 -4.64
N SER A 172 21.70 13.42 -4.77
CA SER A 172 20.71 13.61 -3.70
C SER A 172 19.88 12.35 -3.43
N PHE A 173 19.62 11.55 -4.47
CA PHE A 173 18.97 10.25 -4.33
C PHE A 173 19.87 9.25 -3.59
N GLN A 174 21.16 9.21 -3.92
CA GLN A 174 22.14 8.38 -3.19
C GLN A 174 22.18 8.76 -1.70
N GLU A 175 22.29 10.04 -1.38
CA GLU A 175 22.29 10.55 0.01
C GLU A 175 20.99 10.17 0.75
N THR A 176 19.85 10.19 0.05
CA THR A 176 18.56 9.76 0.60
C THR A 176 18.57 8.26 0.93
N LEU A 177 19.13 7.40 0.06
CA LEU A 177 19.27 5.97 0.32
C LEU A 177 20.27 5.68 1.44
N GLU A 178 21.39 6.40 1.51
CA GLU A 178 22.36 6.30 2.60
C GLU A 178 21.68 6.61 3.94
N GLN A 179 20.91 7.68 4.02
CA GLN A 179 20.15 8.05 5.23
C GLN A 179 19.15 6.96 5.64
N PHE A 180 18.46 6.33 4.66
CA PHE A 180 17.58 5.19 4.93
C PHE A 180 18.38 4.00 5.48
N ILE A 181 19.48 3.63 4.85
CA ILE A 181 20.34 2.48 5.26
C ILE A 181 20.89 2.70 6.68
N ASP A 182 21.37 3.90 6.99
CA ASP A 182 21.91 4.28 8.29
C ASP A 182 20.84 4.22 9.41
N SER A 183 19.57 4.40 9.07
CA SER A 183 18.46 4.27 10.01
C SER A 183 18.27 2.84 10.54
N GLN A 184 18.76 1.84 9.82
CA GLN A 184 18.58 0.41 10.11
C GLN A 184 17.11 -0.03 10.12
N THR A 185 16.20 0.73 9.48
CA THR A 185 14.81 0.34 9.26
C THR A 185 14.76 -0.91 8.39
N ASN A 186 13.87 -1.85 8.71
CA ASN A 186 13.84 -3.17 8.07
C ASN A 186 13.10 -3.22 6.73
N HIS A 187 12.35 -2.16 6.39
CA HIS A 187 11.53 -2.13 5.19
C HIS A 187 11.55 -0.74 4.53
N LEU A 188 11.58 -0.73 3.21
CA LEU A 188 11.50 0.47 2.35
C LEU A 188 10.39 0.27 1.33
N SER A 189 9.49 1.24 1.24
CA SER A 189 8.65 1.43 0.05
C SER A 189 9.31 2.53 -0.79
N LEU A 190 9.73 2.18 -2.00
CA LEU A 190 10.43 3.08 -2.92
C LEU A 190 9.59 3.23 -4.19
N TYR A 191 8.87 4.35 -4.28
CA TYR A 191 7.95 4.63 -5.38
C TYR A 191 8.59 5.54 -6.43
N GLN A 192 8.45 5.20 -7.70
CA GLN A 192 8.69 6.16 -8.76
C GLN A 192 7.56 7.19 -8.79
N LEU A 193 7.88 8.49 -8.87
CA LEU A 193 6.87 9.51 -9.02
C LEU A 193 6.06 9.28 -10.30
N THR A 194 4.77 9.01 -10.13
CA THR A 194 3.80 8.92 -11.22
C THR A 194 2.89 10.13 -11.22
N ILE A 195 2.64 10.71 -12.39
CA ILE A 195 1.74 11.87 -12.53
C ILE A 195 0.33 11.35 -12.82
N GLU A 196 -0.46 11.26 -11.75
CA GLU A 196 -1.83 10.76 -11.84
C GLU A 196 -2.80 11.81 -12.38
N PRO A 197 -3.78 11.42 -13.22
CA PRO A 197 -4.87 12.30 -13.64
C PRO A 197 -5.59 12.91 -12.43
N ASN A 198 -6.10 14.16 -12.57
CA ASN A 198 -6.81 14.90 -11.53
C ASN A 198 -5.95 15.42 -10.36
N THR A 199 -4.63 15.21 -10.37
CA THR A 199 -3.72 15.81 -9.40
C THR A 199 -3.32 17.24 -9.81
N ILE A 200 -2.74 17.97 -8.86
CA ILE A 200 -2.19 19.30 -9.16
C ILE A 200 -1.00 19.16 -10.12
N PHE A 201 -0.18 18.12 -9.95
CA PHE A 201 0.97 17.86 -10.82
C PHE A 201 0.57 17.58 -12.27
N TYR A 202 -0.56 16.92 -12.51
CA TYR A 202 -1.06 16.69 -13.87
C TYR A 202 -1.33 17.98 -14.65
N LYS A 203 -1.60 19.07 -13.94
CA LYS A 203 -1.86 20.41 -14.52
C LYS A 203 -0.61 21.30 -14.60
N LYS A 204 0.54 20.80 -14.16
CA LYS A 204 1.81 21.53 -14.15
C LYS A 204 2.81 20.92 -15.11
N GLU A 205 3.61 21.77 -15.73
CA GLU A 205 4.79 21.33 -16.48
C GLU A 205 5.94 21.15 -15.48
N LEU A 206 6.27 19.89 -15.17
CA LEU A 206 7.33 19.51 -14.24
C LEU A 206 8.61 19.17 -15.02
N LYS A 207 9.75 19.54 -14.48
CA LYS A 207 11.06 19.12 -15.00
C LYS A 207 11.52 17.85 -14.31
N LEU A 208 10.99 16.71 -14.77
CA LEU A 208 11.33 15.39 -14.22
C LEU A 208 12.60 14.84 -14.87
N PRO A 209 13.32 13.93 -14.19
CA PRO A 209 14.41 13.15 -14.79
C PRO A 209 13.92 12.38 -16.01
N ASN A 210 14.78 12.23 -17.02
CA ASN A 210 14.49 11.42 -18.18
C ASN A 210 14.63 9.92 -17.90
N GLU A 211 14.26 9.06 -18.87
CA GLU A 211 14.26 7.60 -18.71
C GLU A 211 15.64 7.04 -18.33
N ASP A 212 16.74 7.53 -18.95
CA ASP A 212 18.11 7.09 -18.63
C ASP A 212 18.49 7.44 -17.18
N GLN A 213 18.05 8.60 -16.70
CA GLN A 213 18.28 9.03 -15.31
C GLN A 213 17.47 8.18 -14.33
N ILE A 214 16.22 7.88 -14.65
CA ILE A 214 15.36 6.96 -13.85
C ILE A 214 16.00 5.57 -13.77
N GLU A 215 16.39 4.98 -14.91
CA GLU A 215 17.06 3.69 -14.94
C GLU A 215 18.39 3.71 -14.15
N GLY A 216 19.11 4.83 -14.20
CA GLY A 216 20.32 5.05 -13.38
C GLY A 216 20.02 5.02 -11.88
N MET A 217 18.93 5.66 -11.44
CA MET A 217 18.48 5.65 -10.05
C MET A 217 18.03 4.26 -9.60
N GLU A 218 17.32 3.52 -10.44
CA GLU A 218 16.91 2.14 -10.14
C GLU A 218 18.10 1.20 -9.96
N ARG A 219 19.11 1.29 -10.85
CA ARG A 219 20.35 0.50 -10.71
C ARG A 219 21.08 0.85 -9.43
N LEU A 220 21.19 2.15 -9.09
CA LEU A 220 21.81 2.61 -7.86
C LEU A 220 21.08 2.07 -6.63
N ALA A 221 19.75 2.21 -6.59
CA ALA A 221 18.93 1.71 -5.50
C ALA A 221 19.11 0.20 -5.30
N ARG A 222 19.04 -0.58 -6.37
CA ARG A 222 19.26 -2.02 -6.33
C ARG A 222 20.62 -2.37 -5.75
N GLN A 223 21.70 -1.77 -6.28
CA GLN A 223 23.06 -2.03 -5.82
C GLN A 223 23.21 -1.69 -4.33
N MET A 224 22.75 -0.53 -3.89
CA MET A 224 22.91 -0.10 -2.50
C MET A 224 22.07 -0.96 -1.55
N LEU A 225 20.82 -1.23 -1.88
CA LEU A 225 19.92 -1.99 -1.01
C LEU A 225 20.36 -3.45 -0.89
N GLU A 226 20.67 -4.13 -2.00
CA GLU A 226 21.13 -5.52 -1.99
C GLU A 226 22.47 -5.66 -1.21
N SER A 227 23.41 -4.71 -1.40
CA SER A 227 24.69 -4.72 -0.66
C SER A 227 24.53 -4.52 0.84
N ASN A 228 23.37 -3.99 1.29
CA ASN A 228 23.04 -3.77 2.70
C ASN A 228 22.01 -4.77 3.26
N GLY A 229 21.76 -5.89 2.52
CA GLY A 229 20.95 -7.01 2.98
C GLY A 229 19.45 -6.83 2.83
N TYR A 230 19.00 -5.87 2.01
CA TYR A 230 17.61 -5.75 1.61
C TYR A 230 17.34 -6.54 0.34
N GLN A 231 16.18 -7.15 0.26
CA GLN A 231 15.69 -7.89 -0.90
C GLN A 231 14.44 -7.22 -1.44
N GLN A 232 14.39 -7.04 -2.76
CA GLN A 232 13.16 -6.61 -3.42
C GLN A 232 12.20 -7.79 -3.46
N TYR A 233 11.03 -7.66 -2.85
CA TYR A 233 10.03 -8.73 -2.87
C TYR A 233 8.83 -8.42 -3.78
N GLU A 234 8.59 -7.13 -4.07
CA GLU A 234 7.64 -6.67 -5.09
C GLU A 234 8.14 -5.37 -5.74
N VAL A 235 7.46 -4.87 -6.77
CA VAL A 235 7.90 -3.75 -7.63
C VAL A 235 8.40 -2.54 -6.85
N SER A 236 7.71 -2.14 -5.79
CA SER A 236 8.01 -0.92 -5.04
C SER A 236 8.59 -1.17 -3.65
N SER A 237 8.73 -2.43 -3.22
CA SER A 237 9.06 -2.72 -1.82
C SER A 237 10.30 -3.57 -1.66
N TRP A 238 11.11 -3.16 -0.68
CA TRP A 238 12.35 -3.79 -0.27
C TRP A 238 12.31 -4.07 1.23
N SER A 239 12.79 -5.23 1.65
CA SER A 239 12.86 -5.56 3.06
C SER A 239 14.06 -6.41 3.41
N ARG A 240 14.42 -6.44 4.68
CA ARG A 240 15.20 -7.56 5.22
C ARG A 240 14.30 -8.80 5.26
N PRO A 241 14.84 -10.02 5.10
CA PRO A 241 14.04 -11.25 5.15
C PRO A 241 13.18 -11.34 6.42
N GLY A 242 11.88 -11.60 6.24
CA GLY A 242 10.90 -11.71 7.33
C GLY A 242 10.24 -10.40 7.74
N PHE A 243 10.53 -9.28 7.04
CA PHE A 243 9.92 -7.97 7.29
C PHE A 243 9.06 -7.47 6.12
N GLU A 244 8.72 -8.35 5.20
CA GLU A 244 7.79 -8.06 4.11
C GLU A 244 6.43 -7.63 4.68
N SER A 245 5.78 -6.63 4.07
CA SER A 245 4.43 -6.22 4.48
C SER A 245 3.41 -7.31 4.12
N ARG A 246 2.82 -7.93 5.13
CA ARG A 246 1.80 -8.97 4.94
C ARG A 246 0.55 -8.40 4.27
N HIS A 247 0.20 -7.17 4.60
CA HIS A 247 -0.92 -6.48 3.98
C HIS A 247 -0.71 -6.28 2.49
N ASN A 248 0.47 -5.78 2.08
CA ASN A 248 0.80 -5.58 0.68
C ASN A 248 0.89 -6.91 -0.08
N LEU A 249 1.54 -7.91 0.52
CA LEU A 249 1.61 -9.24 -0.08
C LEU A 249 0.21 -9.86 -0.31
N ASN A 250 -0.73 -9.64 0.62
CA ASN A 250 -2.11 -10.11 0.41
C ASN A 250 -2.73 -9.53 -0.87
N TYR A 251 -2.52 -8.25 -1.16
CA TYR A 251 -2.96 -7.65 -2.43
C TYR A 251 -2.31 -8.31 -3.63
N TRP A 252 -0.97 -8.40 -3.61
CA TRP A 252 -0.22 -8.92 -4.76
C TRP A 252 -0.41 -10.41 -4.99
N GLN A 253 -0.74 -11.17 -3.95
CA GLN A 253 -1.14 -12.58 -4.04
C GLN A 253 -2.62 -12.78 -4.41
N PHE A 254 -3.29 -11.71 -4.79
CA PHE A 254 -4.70 -11.71 -5.14
C PHE A 254 -5.65 -12.12 -4.00
N GLY A 255 -5.23 -11.91 -2.75
CA GLY A 255 -6.07 -12.10 -1.57
C GLY A 255 -7.22 -11.08 -1.52
N ASP A 256 -8.23 -11.38 -0.69
CA ASP A 256 -9.35 -10.46 -0.47
C ASP A 256 -8.97 -9.34 0.50
N PHE A 257 -9.62 -8.20 0.32
CA PHE A 257 -9.52 -7.10 1.25
C PHE A 257 -10.85 -6.36 1.37
N LEU A 258 -11.22 -6.05 2.60
CA LEU A 258 -12.38 -5.22 2.94
C LEU A 258 -11.91 -3.81 3.26
N GLY A 259 -12.35 -2.83 2.52
CA GLY A 259 -12.06 -1.42 2.75
C GLY A 259 -13.21 -0.71 3.46
N LEU A 260 -12.91 -0.05 4.57
CA LEU A 260 -13.84 0.74 5.38
C LEU A 260 -13.35 2.18 5.45
N GLY A 261 -14.28 3.12 5.45
CA GLY A 261 -13.97 4.54 5.43
C GLY A 261 -14.30 5.22 4.10
N PRO A 262 -14.28 6.57 4.04
CA PRO A 262 -14.71 7.35 2.88
C PRO A 262 -13.83 7.10 1.65
N GLY A 263 -14.39 6.55 0.58
CA GLY A 263 -13.66 6.25 -0.66
C GLY A 263 -12.84 4.96 -0.62
N ALA A 264 -12.90 4.18 0.45
CA ALA A 264 -12.20 2.90 0.57
C ALA A 264 -12.68 1.91 -0.50
N HIS A 265 -11.73 1.19 -1.08
CA HIS A 265 -11.98 0.13 -2.07
C HIS A 265 -11.94 -1.23 -1.39
N SER A 266 -12.69 -2.18 -1.94
CA SER A 266 -12.71 -3.58 -1.52
C SER A 266 -12.61 -4.51 -2.73
N LYS A 267 -12.02 -5.69 -2.51
CA LYS A 267 -12.13 -6.86 -3.40
C LYS A 267 -12.53 -8.06 -2.55
N ILE A 268 -13.66 -8.65 -2.82
CA ILE A 268 -14.20 -9.78 -2.05
C ILE A 268 -14.62 -10.90 -3.00
N THR A 269 -14.21 -12.10 -2.67
CA THR A 269 -14.58 -13.33 -3.37
C THR A 269 -15.71 -14.05 -2.61
N VAL A 270 -16.86 -14.22 -3.28
CA VAL A 270 -18.02 -14.93 -2.74
C VAL A 270 -18.38 -16.08 -3.70
N GLY A 271 -18.10 -17.31 -3.31
CA GLY A 271 -18.23 -18.46 -4.20
C GLY A 271 -17.36 -18.29 -5.46
N PRO A 272 -17.94 -18.36 -6.67
CA PRO A 272 -17.19 -18.17 -7.92
C PRO A 272 -17.04 -16.68 -8.32
N GLU A 273 -17.70 -15.77 -7.64
CA GLU A 273 -17.75 -14.36 -8.00
C GLU A 273 -16.69 -13.55 -7.27
N ILE A 274 -15.95 -12.73 -8.01
CA ILE A 274 -15.01 -11.74 -7.48
C ILE A 274 -15.62 -10.36 -7.70
N THR A 275 -15.82 -9.65 -6.60
CA THR A 275 -16.47 -8.34 -6.62
C THR A 275 -15.52 -7.27 -6.17
N ARG A 276 -15.44 -6.16 -6.90
CA ARG A 276 -14.85 -4.91 -6.44
C ARG A 276 -15.95 -3.92 -6.13
N PHE A 277 -15.79 -3.18 -5.05
CA PHE A 277 -16.67 -2.07 -4.71
C PHE A 277 -15.90 -0.96 -4.00
N ARG A 278 -16.49 0.22 -4.00
CA ARG A 278 -15.92 1.40 -3.37
C ARG A 278 -16.98 2.10 -2.52
N LYS A 279 -16.57 2.57 -1.34
CA LYS A 279 -17.41 3.42 -0.50
C LYS A 279 -17.49 4.85 -1.07
N ILE A 280 -18.54 5.59 -0.72
CA ILE A 280 -18.66 6.99 -1.13
C ILE A 280 -17.51 7.83 -0.57
N LYS A 281 -17.04 8.83 -1.37
CA LYS A 281 -15.92 9.69 -0.99
C LYS A 281 -16.26 10.78 0.05
N PRO A 282 -17.44 11.45 -0.01
CA PRO A 282 -17.74 12.55 0.91
C PRO A 282 -17.80 12.07 2.36
N LEU A 283 -16.94 12.65 3.24
CA LEU A 283 -16.79 12.28 4.65
C LEU A 283 -18.15 12.29 5.38
N ASN A 284 -18.90 13.40 5.31
CA ASN A 284 -20.20 13.52 5.98
C ASN A 284 -21.24 12.53 5.43
N GLY A 285 -21.17 12.22 4.13
CA GLY A 285 -22.04 11.21 3.51
C GLY A 285 -21.73 9.80 4.06
N TYR A 286 -20.45 9.45 4.19
CA TYR A 286 -20.05 8.18 4.78
C TYR A 286 -20.43 8.07 6.27
N ILE A 287 -20.21 9.12 7.05
CA ILE A 287 -20.61 9.15 8.47
C ILE A 287 -22.14 8.97 8.61
N ALA A 288 -22.93 9.58 7.75
CA ALA A 288 -24.38 9.46 7.80
C ALA A 288 -24.89 8.08 7.37
N LYS A 289 -24.25 7.48 6.36
CA LYS A 289 -24.64 6.18 5.81
C LYS A 289 -23.48 5.60 4.98
N GLN A 290 -22.97 4.47 5.40
CA GLN A 290 -21.79 3.79 4.83
C GLN A 290 -22.08 3.17 3.45
N THR A 291 -22.52 4.00 2.51
CA THR A 291 -23.03 3.56 1.21
C THR A 291 -21.90 3.12 0.28
N ILE A 292 -22.12 2.01 -0.42
CA ILE A 292 -21.32 1.61 -1.59
C ILE A 292 -21.67 2.54 -2.75
N ALA A 293 -20.67 3.18 -3.35
CA ALA A 293 -20.83 4.07 -4.50
C ALA A 293 -20.78 3.32 -5.82
N ASP A 294 -19.83 2.38 -5.94
CA ASP A 294 -19.59 1.60 -7.15
C ASP A 294 -19.48 0.12 -6.77
N HIS A 295 -19.98 -0.74 -7.65
CA HIS A 295 -19.95 -2.19 -7.48
C HIS A 295 -19.78 -2.84 -8.86
N THR A 296 -18.76 -3.71 -9.01
CA THR A 296 -18.46 -4.40 -10.26
C THR A 296 -18.10 -5.85 -9.97
N ILE A 297 -18.65 -6.79 -10.74
CA ILE A 297 -18.22 -8.19 -10.75
C ILE A 297 -17.11 -8.32 -11.80
N ILE A 298 -15.95 -8.83 -11.39
CA ILE A 298 -14.78 -9.00 -12.24
C ILE A 298 -14.79 -10.39 -12.85
N GLN A 299 -14.76 -10.47 -14.17
CA GLN A 299 -14.81 -11.74 -14.90
C GLN A 299 -14.17 -11.62 -16.29
N GLY A 300 -13.88 -12.77 -16.92
CA GLY A 300 -13.36 -12.81 -18.28
C GLY A 300 -12.00 -12.11 -18.42
N GLU A 301 -11.86 -11.27 -19.45
CA GLU A 301 -10.60 -10.57 -19.75
C GLU A 301 -10.20 -9.58 -18.65
N GLU A 302 -11.17 -8.94 -18.01
CA GLU A 302 -10.92 -8.04 -16.88
C GLU A 302 -10.28 -8.80 -15.71
N LEU A 303 -10.71 -10.04 -15.43
CA LEU A 303 -10.09 -10.89 -14.41
C LEU A 303 -8.68 -11.31 -14.80
N ASP A 304 -8.44 -11.68 -16.06
CA ASP A 304 -7.10 -12.03 -16.54
C ASP A 304 -6.12 -10.88 -16.35
N MET A 305 -6.54 -9.67 -16.71
CA MET A 305 -5.77 -8.44 -16.54
C MET A 305 -5.50 -8.15 -15.05
N ASP A 306 -6.53 -8.21 -14.21
CA ASP A 306 -6.44 -7.92 -12.78
C ASP A 306 -5.50 -8.91 -12.06
N LEU A 307 -5.57 -10.19 -12.41
CA LEU A 307 -4.62 -11.21 -11.95
C LEU A 307 -3.18 -10.88 -12.36
N ALA A 308 -2.95 -10.54 -13.63
CA ALA A 308 -1.62 -10.22 -14.12
C ALA A 308 -1.05 -8.97 -13.43
N MET A 309 -1.85 -7.91 -13.28
CA MET A 309 -1.46 -6.67 -12.61
C MET A 309 -1.05 -6.87 -11.15
N ASN A 310 -1.60 -7.86 -10.47
CA ASN A 310 -1.25 -8.18 -9.08
C ASN A 310 -0.11 -9.19 -9.00
N LEU A 311 -0.29 -10.39 -9.59
CA LEU A 311 0.62 -11.51 -9.39
C LEU A 311 2.02 -11.28 -9.97
N LEU A 312 2.12 -10.59 -11.12
CA LEU A 312 3.42 -10.34 -11.77
C LEU A 312 4.26 -9.26 -11.09
N ARG A 313 3.71 -8.55 -10.10
CA ARG A 313 4.46 -7.60 -9.27
C ARG A 313 5.42 -8.28 -8.29
N ILE A 314 5.13 -9.53 -7.92
CA ILE A 314 5.95 -10.27 -6.96
C ILE A 314 7.24 -10.73 -7.63
N LYS A 315 8.39 -10.36 -7.05
CA LYS A 315 9.71 -10.53 -7.65
C LYS A 315 10.08 -11.98 -7.95
N ASP A 316 9.83 -12.89 -7.00
CA ASP A 316 10.23 -14.29 -7.10
C ASP A 316 9.08 -15.20 -7.56
N GLY A 317 7.95 -14.61 -7.95
CA GLY A 317 6.74 -15.34 -8.31
C GLY A 317 6.09 -16.07 -7.13
N ILE A 318 4.94 -16.69 -7.39
CA ILE A 318 4.10 -17.37 -6.40
C ILE A 318 3.89 -18.81 -6.85
N LEU A 319 4.02 -19.76 -5.95
CA LEU A 319 3.62 -21.15 -6.23
C LEU A 319 2.09 -21.21 -6.42
N PRO A 320 1.59 -21.90 -7.47
CA PRO A 320 0.14 -21.99 -7.75
C PRO A 320 -0.69 -22.43 -6.54
N ASP A 321 -0.17 -23.32 -5.71
CA ASP A 321 -0.85 -23.83 -4.51
C ASP A 321 -1.00 -22.77 -3.39
N HIS A 322 -0.29 -21.66 -3.47
CA HIS A 322 -0.37 -20.54 -2.52
C HIS A 322 -1.35 -19.46 -2.96
N LEU A 323 -1.98 -19.61 -4.14
CA LEU A 323 -3.01 -18.68 -4.60
C LEU A 323 -4.34 -19.00 -3.93
N GLY A 324 -5.00 -17.98 -3.41
CA GLY A 324 -6.36 -18.08 -2.86
C GLY A 324 -7.45 -18.18 -3.94
N VAL A 325 -7.08 -18.23 -5.21
CA VAL A 325 -7.99 -18.21 -6.36
C VAL A 325 -7.58 -19.25 -7.39
N GLU A 326 -8.55 -19.88 -8.03
CA GLU A 326 -8.31 -20.73 -9.19
C GLU A 326 -8.06 -19.85 -10.44
N LEU A 327 -6.94 -20.09 -11.13
CA LEU A 327 -6.60 -19.31 -12.31
C LEU A 327 -7.50 -19.70 -13.51
N PRO A 328 -8.13 -18.72 -14.18
CA PRO A 328 -8.95 -18.98 -15.36
C PRO A 328 -8.17 -19.67 -16.50
N LYS A 329 -8.84 -20.50 -17.28
CA LYS A 329 -8.21 -21.12 -18.46
C LYS A 329 -7.72 -20.10 -19.48
N SER A 330 -8.41 -18.96 -19.62
CA SER A 330 -7.98 -17.82 -20.44
C SER A 330 -6.66 -17.27 -19.97
N PHE A 331 -6.53 -17.00 -18.66
CA PHE A 331 -5.29 -16.55 -18.05
C PHE A 331 -4.15 -17.53 -18.29
N LEU A 332 -4.36 -18.82 -18.00
CA LEU A 332 -3.34 -19.86 -18.18
C LEU A 332 -2.87 -19.97 -19.64
N LYS A 333 -3.78 -19.81 -20.61
CA LYS A 333 -3.43 -19.81 -22.04
C LYS A 333 -2.52 -18.64 -22.40
N LYS A 334 -2.85 -17.40 -21.94
CA LYS A 334 -2.04 -16.19 -22.14
C LYS A 334 -0.70 -16.32 -21.40
N TYR A 335 -0.71 -16.86 -20.19
CA TYR A 335 0.48 -17.11 -19.38
C TYR A 335 1.48 -18.03 -20.10
N GLN A 336 1.00 -19.16 -20.68
CA GLN A 336 1.84 -20.08 -21.46
C GLN A 336 2.49 -19.44 -22.70
N LEU A 337 1.84 -18.46 -23.33
CA LEU A 337 2.47 -17.68 -24.40
C LEU A 337 3.65 -16.85 -23.86
N GLY A 338 3.47 -16.18 -22.73
CA GLY A 338 4.54 -15.43 -22.07
C GLY A 338 5.72 -16.31 -21.62
N VAL A 339 5.45 -17.56 -21.19
CA VAL A 339 6.52 -18.55 -20.91
C VAL A 339 7.31 -18.88 -22.16
N LYS A 340 6.65 -19.14 -23.29
CA LYS A 340 7.31 -19.42 -24.58
C LYS A 340 8.16 -18.24 -25.08
N GLU A 341 7.78 -17.02 -24.77
CA GLU A 341 8.51 -15.81 -25.09
C GLU A 341 9.66 -15.51 -24.11
N GLY A 342 9.79 -16.31 -23.04
CA GLY A 342 10.81 -16.15 -22.02
C GLY A 342 10.56 -14.95 -21.09
N LEU A 343 9.30 -14.48 -20.98
CA LEU A 343 8.89 -13.37 -20.13
C LEU A 343 8.32 -13.84 -18.80
N LEU A 344 7.72 -15.04 -18.75
CA LEU A 344 7.10 -15.60 -17.55
C LEU A 344 7.80 -16.89 -17.10
N LEU A 345 7.73 -17.18 -15.80
CA LEU A 345 8.32 -18.37 -15.19
C LEU A 345 7.51 -19.61 -15.53
N GLU A 346 8.15 -20.78 -15.62
CA GLU A 346 7.50 -22.04 -15.96
C GLU A 346 6.93 -22.76 -14.71
N ASP A 347 7.65 -22.66 -13.59
CA ASP A 347 7.37 -23.38 -12.33
C ASP A 347 6.56 -22.60 -11.30
N LYS A 348 6.40 -21.30 -11.51
CA LYS A 348 5.68 -20.36 -10.64
C LYS A 348 4.88 -19.39 -11.46
N ILE A 349 3.89 -18.73 -10.84
CA ILE A 349 3.23 -17.58 -11.42
C ILE A 349 4.07 -16.34 -11.12
N GLY A 350 4.71 -15.78 -12.12
CA GLY A 350 5.60 -14.63 -11.98
C GLY A 350 6.37 -14.33 -13.26
N ALA A 351 7.09 -13.22 -13.27
CA ALA A 351 7.91 -12.79 -14.40
C ALA A 351 9.35 -13.28 -14.28
N THR A 352 9.99 -13.63 -15.40
CA THR A 352 11.44 -13.82 -15.47
C THR A 352 12.14 -12.49 -15.21
N ALA A 353 13.47 -12.48 -15.04
CA ALA A 353 14.23 -11.24 -14.90
C ALA A 353 13.97 -10.27 -16.06
N ARG A 354 13.88 -10.79 -17.30
CA ARG A 354 13.52 -9.99 -18.49
C ARG A 354 12.08 -9.50 -18.43
N GLY A 355 11.12 -10.38 -18.10
CA GLY A 355 9.71 -9.99 -18.00
C GLY A 355 9.47 -8.97 -16.89
N TYR A 356 10.19 -9.05 -15.80
CA TYR A 356 10.11 -8.09 -14.69
C TYR A 356 10.73 -6.73 -15.04
N GLN A 357 11.82 -6.70 -15.80
CA GLN A 357 12.41 -5.46 -16.30
C GLN A 357 11.45 -4.72 -17.26
N TYR A 358 10.67 -5.45 -18.04
CA TYR A 358 9.66 -4.91 -18.97
C TYR A 358 8.24 -5.26 -18.50
N LEU A 359 7.97 -5.06 -17.21
CA LEU A 359 6.74 -5.55 -16.56
C LEU A 359 5.46 -5.02 -17.23
N ASN A 360 5.43 -3.74 -17.56
CA ASN A 360 4.26 -3.15 -18.23
C ASN A 360 3.96 -3.80 -19.58
N GLU A 361 5.01 -4.12 -20.36
CA GLU A 361 4.84 -4.83 -21.63
C GLU A 361 4.44 -6.29 -21.42
N THR A 362 5.01 -6.92 -20.38
CA THR A 362 4.66 -8.30 -20.02
C THR A 362 3.20 -8.42 -19.59
N ILE A 363 2.68 -7.46 -18.81
CA ILE A 363 1.26 -7.41 -18.41
C ILE A 363 0.34 -7.24 -19.61
N LYS A 364 0.75 -6.55 -20.68
CA LYS A 364 -0.07 -6.38 -21.91
C LYS A 364 -0.42 -7.70 -22.61
N LEU A 365 0.28 -8.80 -22.32
CA LEU A 365 -0.09 -10.14 -22.83
C LEU A 365 -1.48 -10.58 -22.35
N PHE A 366 -2.01 -9.95 -21.31
CA PHE A 366 -3.27 -10.31 -20.68
C PHE A 366 -4.45 -9.38 -21.04
N PHE A 367 -4.18 -8.37 -21.89
CA PHE A 367 -5.22 -7.49 -22.44
C PHE A 367 -5.90 -8.10 -23.65
#